data_fc3feaf63514b623ba6d20f62dfee35a
#
_entry.id   fc3feaf63514b623ba6d20f62dfee35a
#
_cell.length_a   1.000
_cell.length_b   1.000
_cell.length_c   1.000
_cell.angle_alpha   90.00
_cell.angle_beta   90.00
_cell.angle_gamma   90.00
#
_symmetry.space_group_name_H-M   'P 1'
#
loop_
_entity.id
_entity.type
_entity.pdbx_description
1 polymer ?
#
loop_
_entity_poly.entity_id
_entity_poly.type
_entity_poly.pdbx_seq_one_letter_code
_entity_poly.pdbx_strand_id
1 'polypeptide(L)'
;MVAPHLKLVDSLKKLRAHQRKGRGVVRAGDVSRTHLDRLVDAGFLRLIVKGWYMPSRPDEPQGDTTSWFVSIRDFVQGYCDERFGADWHVNAELSLQLHTGSTTLPLQIQVHSPAGFNNALVLPAQTSIFDYRVKALADPEQRTVVQNLRALTLEAALVRVSPHVWQSDALTLRLALQQLGDASALNRVLLAGEHSVVAGRMVGALQAVGLPDLATDVLQTMRAAGFVVVPSNPFAQPVLAVRQRPESPYCARIRAMWAHMRQQVLGAWRVPVHAPLAVQAYLTQVQERYVADAYHSLSIEGYQVNDALIEKIRAGQWQPDTNAADQQDRNVLATRGYYEAHQAVQYSVAKALEGANVGEVLRTDLQGWYRAMWSPSVQAGALKPQDLAGWRNAAIYIKNARHVPLPPEAVRDAMPLLFELLADEPEPAVRAVLGHFVFVFIHPYMDGNGRLGRFIMNLLLAAGGWPWTVVTMEVRSAYMQALDVASTEQNIVPFTLLLAQLVQVEQDRLVV
;
A
#
# COMPACT_ATOMS: atom_id res chain seq x y z
N MET A 1 -13.80 -38.26 27.73
CA MET A 1 -13.91 -36.82 27.37
C MET A 1 -12.88 -36.47 26.34
N VAL A 2 -13.24 -35.81 25.24
CA VAL A 2 -12.29 -35.37 24.21
C VAL A 2 -11.39 -34.28 24.79
N ALA A 3 -10.07 -34.39 24.61
CA ALA A 3 -9.09 -33.44 25.16
C ALA A 3 -9.35 -32.01 24.64
N PRO A 4 -9.11 -30.96 25.46
CA PRO A 4 -9.42 -29.56 25.12
C PRO A 4 -8.79 -29.08 23.80
N HIS A 5 -7.54 -29.48 23.52
CA HIS A 5 -6.85 -29.13 22.27
C HIS A 5 -7.51 -29.74 21.01
N LEU A 6 -8.06 -30.95 21.08
CA LEU A 6 -8.78 -31.57 19.96
C LEU A 6 -10.10 -30.83 19.66
N LYS A 7 -10.77 -30.31 20.71
CA LYS A 7 -11.97 -29.49 20.53
C LYS A 7 -11.67 -28.14 19.87
N LEU A 8 -10.50 -27.54 20.16
CA LEU A 8 -10.06 -26.31 19.52
C LEU A 8 -9.71 -26.56 18.04
N VAL A 9 -9.02 -27.66 17.73
CA VAL A 9 -8.72 -28.05 16.33
C VAL A 9 -10.00 -28.18 15.50
N ASP A 10 -11.07 -28.78 16.07
CA ASP A 10 -12.35 -28.88 15.37
C ASP A 10 -12.98 -27.50 15.14
N SER A 11 -12.93 -26.59 16.15
CA SER A 11 -13.42 -25.22 15.98
C SER A 11 -12.64 -24.46 14.88
N LEU A 12 -11.32 -24.62 14.81
CA LEU A 12 -10.46 -24.03 13.77
C LEU A 12 -10.78 -24.58 12.37
N LYS A 13 -11.10 -25.87 12.25
CA LYS A 13 -11.55 -26.45 10.98
C LYS A 13 -12.86 -25.81 10.50
N LYS A 14 -13.81 -25.53 11.42
CA LYS A 14 -15.07 -24.84 11.09
C LYS A 14 -14.81 -23.40 10.65
N LEU A 15 -13.94 -22.68 11.36
CA LEU A 15 -13.54 -21.32 10.97
C LEU A 15 -12.88 -21.30 9.58
N ARG A 16 -11.95 -22.21 9.30
CA ARG A 16 -11.33 -22.33 7.97
C ARG A 16 -12.35 -22.64 6.87
N ALA A 17 -13.31 -23.52 7.13
CA ALA A 17 -14.36 -23.84 6.16
C ALA A 17 -15.24 -22.62 5.85
N HIS A 18 -15.48 -21.75 6.84
CA HIS A 18 -16.20 -20.48 6.65
C HIS A 18 -15.37 -19.49 5.82
N GLN A 19 -14.09 -19.31 6.15
CA GLN A 19 -13.18 -18.42 5.41
C GLN A 19 -12.97 -18.83 3.95
N ARG A 20 -12.93 -20.13 3.65
CA ARG A 20 -12.82 -20.66 2.27
C ARG A 20 -14.01 -20.30 1.38
N LYS A 21 -15.13 -19.86 1.96
CA LYS A 21 -16.29 -19.35 1.21
C LYS A 21 -16.15 -17.85 0.87
N GLY A 22 -14.96 -17.27 1.03
CA GLY A 22 -14.69 -15.86 0.76
C GLY A 22 -15.23 -14.90 1.81
N ARG A 23 -15.52 -15.38 3.02
CA ARG A 23 -16.05 -14.56 4.11
C ARG A 23 -14.95 -14.18 5.10
N GLY A 24 -14.58 -12.91 5.13
CA GLY A 24 -13.54 -12.36 6.01
C GLY A 24 -14.01 -12.06 7.44
N VAL A 25 -15.33 -12.17 7.72
CA VAL A 25 -15.91 -11.96 9.05
C VAL A 25 -16.85 -13.10 9.41
N VAL A 26 -17.10 -13.30 10.70
CA VAL A 26 -17.95 -14.35 11.24
C VAL A 26 -19.13 -13.73 11.98
N ARG A 27 -20.37 -14.11 11.65
CA ARG A 27 -21.57 -13.74 12.40
C ARG A 27 -21.89 -14.76 13.49
N ALA A 28 -22.52 -14.31 14.54
CA ALA A 28 -23.14 -15.21 15.49
C ALA A 28 -24.22 -16.05 14.74
N GLY A 29 -24.01 -17.35 14.67
CA GLY A 29 -24.88 -18.27 13.90
C GLY A 29 -24.18 -18.89 12.67
N ASP A 30 -23.11 -18.31 12.13
CA ASP A 30 -22.30 -18.94 11.08
C ASP A 30 -21.56 -20.21 11.60
N VAL A 31 -21.25 -20.20 12.89
CA VAL A 31 -20.73 -21.35 13.65
C VAL A 31 -21.55 -21.52 14.92
N SER A 32 -21.62 -22.75 15.47
CA SER A 32 -22.35 -22.96 16.71
C SER A 32 -21.73 -22.14 17.86
N ARG A 33 -22.59 -21.75 18.84
CA ARG A 33 -22.17 -20.97 19.99
C ARG A 33 -20.95 -21.56 20.72
N THR A 34 -20.92 -22.88 20.89
CA THR A 34 -19.79 -23.57 21.53
C THR A 34 -18.47 -23.42 20.75
N HIS A 35 -18.51 -23.40 19.42
CA HIS A 35 -17.31 -23.14 18.60
C HIS A 35 -16.92 -21.67 18.64
N LEU A 36 -17.90 -20.78 18.60
CA LEU A 36 -17.70 -19.33 18.67
C LEU A 36 -17.00 -18.95 19.99
N ASP A 37 -17.58 -19.35 21.13
CA ASP A 37 -17.03 -19.05 22.47
C ASP A 37 -15.60 -19.58 22.57
N ARG A 38 -15.34 -20.82 22.15
CA ARG A 38 -13.98 -21.41 22.18
C ARG A 38 -12.98 -20.69 21.30
N LEU A 39 -13.38 -20.21 20.13
CA LEU A 39 -12.51 -19.44 19.23
C LEU A 39 -12.22 -18.04 19.77
N VAL A 40 -13.19 -17.40 20.43
CA VAL A 40 -13.02 -16.12 21.11
C VAL A 40 -12.10 -16.29 22.33
N ASP A 41 -12.35 -17.25 23.21
CA ASP A 41 -11.53 -17.53 24.40
C ASP A 41 -10.09 -17.88 24.05
N ALA A 42 -9.88 -18.57 22.92
CA ALA A 42 -8.56 -18.91 22.39
C ALA A 42 -7.91 -17.80 21.54
N GLY A 43 -8.53 -16.64 21.37
CA GLY A 43 -7.98 -15.49 20.66
C GLY A 43 -7.98 -15.58 19.13
N PHE A 44 -8.67 -16.56 18.54
CA PHE A 44 -8.79 -16.70 17.09
C PHE A 44 -9.93 -15.88 16.47
N LEU A 45 -10.82 -15.36 17.30
CA LEU A 45 -11.86 -14.41 16.92
C LEU A 45 -11.89 -13.26 17.93
N ARG A 46 -12.07 -12.04 17.42
CA ARG A 46 -12.28 -10.82 18.24
C ARG A 46 -13.61 -10.18 17.87
N LEU A 47 -14.31 -9.66 18.86
CA LEU A 47 -15.56 -8.96 18.68
C LEU A 47 -15.33 -7.65 17.91
N ILE A 48 -16.10 -7.42 16.86
CA ILE A 48 -16.22 -6.12 16.17
C ILE A 48 -17.33 -5.30 16.84
N VAL A 49 -18.53 -5.79 16.70
CA VAL A 49 -19.76 -5.30 17.38
C VAL A 49 -20.61 -6.51 17.75
N LYS A 50 -21.64 -6.32 18.56
CA LYS A 50 -22.52 -7.41 18.99
C LYS A 50 -22.97 -8.30 17.82
N GLY A 51 -22.61 -9.56 17.88
CA GLY A 51 -22.96 -10.57 16.87
C GLY A 51 -22.01 -10.65 15.67
N TRP A 52 -20.97 -9.82 15.59
CA TRP A 52 -20.00 -9.81 14.50
C TRP A 52 -18.57 -9.93 15.03
N TYR A 53 -17.79 -10.82 14.43
CA TYR A 53 -16.44 -11.15 14.85
C TYR A 53 -15.47 -11.12 13.67
N MET A 54 -14.27 -10.65 13.91
CA MET A 54 -13.18 -10.74 12.94
C MET A 54 -12.22 -11.85 13.32
N PRO A 55 -11.65 -12.58 12.37
CA PRO A 55 -10.51 -13.45 12.61
C PRO A 55 -9.33 -12.66 13.19
N SER A 56 -8.66 -13.27 14.17
CA SER A 56 -7.47 -12.70 14.81
C SER A 56 -6.46 -13.80 15.08
N ARG A 57 -5.27 -13.42 15.52
CA ARG A 57 -4.25 -14.35 15.98
C ARG A 57 -4.11 -14.26 17.50
N PRO A 58 -3.97 -15.41 18.20
CA PRO A 58 -3.80 -15.41 19.65
C PRO A 58 -2.59 -14.61 20.14
N ASP A 59 -1.55 -14.51 19.33
CA ASP A 59 -0.30 -13.79 19.56
C ASP A 59 -0.32 -12.34 19.04
N GLU A 60 -1.47 -11.87 18.59
CA GLU A 60 -1.61 -10.49 18.07
C GLU A 60 -1.42 -9.48 19.21
N PRO A 61 -0.42 -8.58 19.10
CA PRO A 61 -0.16 -7.59 20.15
C PRO A 61 -1.36 -6.68 20.43
N GLN A 62 -1.48 -6.22 21.66
CA GLN A 62 -2.50 -5.24 22.00
C GLN A 62 -2.28 -3.96 21.18
N GLY A 63 -3.35 -3.46 20.50
CA GLY A 63 -3.29 -2.30 19.62
C GLY A 63 -2.93 -2.63 18.17
N ASP A 64 -2.70 -3.90 17.81
CA ASP A 64 -2.56 -4.29 16.40
C ASP A 64 -3.90 -4.13 15.68
N THR A 65 -3.89 -3.40 14.57
CA THR A 65 -5.08 -3.07 13.77
C THR A 65 -5.19 -3.92 12.50
N THR A 66 -4.21 -4.80 12.25
CA THR A 66 -4.12 -5.61 11.03
C THR A 66 -5.39 -6.43 10.79
N SER A 67 -5.80 -7.21 11.78
CA SER A 67 -7.00 -8.06 11.68
C SER A 67 -8.27 -7.26 11.37
N TRP A 68 -8.36 -6.04 11.89
CA TRP A 68 -9.47 -5.14 11.61
C TRP A 68 -9.44 -4.62 10.17
N PHE A 69 -8.34 -4.09 9.70
CA PHE A 69 -8.25 -3.55 8.34
C PHE A 69 -8.40 -4.60 7.25
N VAL A 70 -8.05 -5.86 7.54
CA VAL A 70 -8.39 -7.02 6.70
C VAL A 70 -9.91 -7.19 6.60
N SER A 71 -10.61 -7.07 7.72
CA SER A 71 -11.99 -7.50 7.87
C SER A 71 -13.02 -6.40 7.58
N ILE A 72 -12.60 -5.12 7.55
CA ILE A 72 -13.51 -3.97 7.54
C ILE A 72 -14.46 -3.96 6.34
N ARG A 73 -13.98 -4.28 5.14
CA ARG A 73 -14.82 -4.27 3.92
C ARG A 73 -15.90 -5.36 3.98
N ASP A 74 -15.51 -6.58 4.34
CA ASP A 74 -16.43 -7.70 4.49
C ASP A 74 -17.43 -7.47 5.63
N PHE A 75 -16.96 -6.80 6.70
CA PHE A 75 -17.86 -6.38 7.79
C PHE A 75 -18.88 -5.35 7.31
N VAL A 76 -18.43 -4.28 6.62
CA VAL A 76 -19.32 -3.23 6.11
C VAL A 76 -20.37 -3.82 5.16
N GLN A 77 -19.93 -4.67 4.22
CA GLN A 77 -20.82 -5.35 3.31
C GLN A 77 -21.86 -6.19 4.08
N GLY A 78 -21.38 -7.11 4.91
CA GLY A 78 -22.28 -8.04 5.62
C GLY A 78 -23.23 -7.33 6.59
N TYR A 79 -22.72 -6.34 7.31
CA TYR A 79 -23.52 -5.54 8.26
C TYR A 79 -24.58 -4.71 7.55
N CYS A 80 -24.23 -4.05 6.44
CA CYS A 80 -25.18 -3.24 5.68
C CYS A 80 -26.17 -4.10 4.90
N ASP A 81 -25.77 -5.25 4.35
CA ASP A 81 -26.66 -6.20 3.71
C ASP A 81 -27.70 -6.77 4.71
N GLU A 82 -27.28 -7.04 5.97
CA GLU A 82 -28.21 -7.47 7.01
C GLU A 82 -29.22 -6.37 7.38
N ARG A 83 -28.74 -5.13 7.45
CA ARG A 83 -29.52 -3.99 7.95
C ARG A 83 -30.42 -3.37 6.88
N PHE A 84 -29.96 -3.29 5.65
CA PHE A 84 -30.58 -2.54 4.57
C PHE A 84 -30.92 -3.41 3.35
N GLY A 85 -30.60 -4.70 3.36
CA GLY A 85 -30.78 -5.57 2.21
C GLY A 85 -29.92 -5.12 1.02
N ALA A 86 -30.57 -4.93 -0.13
CA ALA A 86 -29.91 -4.41 -1.33
C ALA A 86 -29.95 -2.86 -1.42
N ASP A 87 -30.62 -2.20 -0.48
CA ASP A 87 -30.94 -0.78 -0.57
C ASP A 87 -29.91 0.10 0.16
N TRP A 88 -28.66 -0.04 -0.25
CA TRP A 88 -27.56 0.80 0.19
C TRP A 88 -26.43 0.87 -0.82
N HIS A 89 -25.62 1.91 -0.72
CA HIS A 89 -24.30 2.03 -1.35
C HIS A 89 -23.41 2.98 -0.56
N VAL A 90 -22.10 2.90 -0.75
CA VAL A 90 -21.15 3.88 -0.17
C VAL A 90 -21.27 5.22 -0.90
N ASN A 91 -20.83 6.32 -0.27
CA ASN A 91 -20.87 7.66 -0.87
C ASN A 91 -20.05 7.76 -2.19
N ALA A 92 -20.21 8.89 -2.89
CA ALA A 92 -19.55 9.11 -4.16
C ALA A 92 -18.01 9.16 -4.04
N GLU A 93 -17.50 9.76 -2.98
CA GLU A 93 -16.07 9.88 -2.69
C GLU A 93 -15.42 8.50 -2.56
N LEU A 94 -15.97 7.64 -1.72
CA LEU A 94 -15.44 6.28 -1.56
C LEU A 94 -15.63 5.44 -2.83
N SER A 95 -16.76 5.62 -3.55
CA SER A 95 -16.96 4.96 -4.85
C SER A 95 -15.84 5.30 -5.84
N LEU A 96 -15.47 6.58 -5.96
CA LEU A 96 -14.36 7.01 -6.81
C LEU A 96 -13.02 6.44 -6.35
N GLN A 97 -12.75 6.44 -5.05
CA GLN A 97 -11.54 5.83 -4.48
C GLN A 97 -11.45 4.33 -4.81
N LEU A 98 -12.54 3.59 -4.72
CA LEU A 98 -12.60 2.18 -5.08
C LEU A 98 -12.33 1.97 -6.57
N HIS A 99 -12.96 2.74 -7.46
CA HIS A 99 -12.75 2.65 -8.90
C HIS A 99 -11.31 2.99 -9.31
N THR A 100 -10.67 3.93 -8.62
CA THR A 100 -9.30 4.40 -8.95
C THR A 100 -8.19 3.67 -8.20
N GLY A 101 -8.49 2.53 -7.57
CA GLY A 101 -7.48 1.72 -6.88
C GLY A 101 -6.86 2.38 -5.67
N SER A 102 -7.61 3.23 -4.94
CA SER A 102 -7.15 3.78 -3.67
C SER A 102 -6.94 2.65 -2.66
N THR A 103 -5.81 2.70 -1.99
CA THR A 103 -5.41 1.74 -0.94
C THR A 103 -5.55 2.33 0.47
N THR A 104 -6.00 3.58 0.55
CA THR A 104 -6.26 4.25 1.83
C THR A 104 -7.65 3.89 2.35
N LEU A 105 -7.72 3.42 3.59
CA LEU A 105 -9.00 3.16 4.25
C LEU A 105 -9.49 4.44 4.94
N PRO A 106 -10.72 4.90 4.66
CA PRO A 106 -11.30 6.04 5.35
C PRO A 106 -11.57 5.72 6.82
N LEU A 107 -11.36 6.70 7.70
CA LEU A 107 -11.71 6.55 9.12
C LEU A 107 -13.22 6.46 9.33
N GLN A 108 -14.00 7.10 8.46
CA GLN A 108 -15.46 6.98 8.47
C GLN A 108 -15.95 6.54 7.09
N ILE A 109 -16.64 5.42 7.05
CA ILE A 109 -17.33 4.92 5.86
C ILE A 109 -18.75 5.46 5.87
N GLN A 110 -19.09 6.29 4.88
CA GLN A 110 -20.44 6.81 4.71
C GLN A 110 -21.23 5.87 3.82
N VAL A 111 -22.35 5.39 4.35
CA VAL A 111 -23.30 4.50 3.68
C VAL A 111 -24.61 5.23 3.48
N HIS A 112 -25.09 5.30 2.26
CA HIS A 112 -26.36 5.90 1.91
C HIS A 112 -27.44 4.81 1.84
N SER A 113 -28.56 5.02 2.56
CA SER A 113 -29.73 4.14 2.51
C SER A 113 -31.01 4.92 2.83
N PRO A 114 -32.14 4.63 2.18
CA PRO A 114 -33.43 5.18 2.60
C PRO A 114 -33.83 4.78 4.03
N ALA A 115 -33.36 3.61 4.49
CA ALA A 115 -33.53 3.10 5.85
C ALA A 115 -32.44 3.55 6.83
N GLY A 116 -31.57 4.49 6.46
CA GLY A 116 -30.55 5.05 7.33
C GLY A 116 -31.15 5.83 8.50
N PHE A 117 -30.40 5.94 9.61
CA PHE A 117 -30.82 6.62 10.83
C PHE A 117 -30.03 7.89 11.14
N ASN A 118 -29.05 8.24 10.28
CA ASN A 118 -28.06 9.31 10.50
C ASN A 118 -27.25 9.09 11.79
N ASN A 119 -26.86 7.87 12.05
CA ASN A 119 -26.10 7.48 13.23
C ASN A 119 -24.72 6.96 12.86
N ALA A 120 -23.75 7.25 13.73
CA ALA A 120 -22.42 6.67 13.64
C ALA A 120 -22.34 5.37 14.45
N LEU A 121 -21.90 4.29 13.82
CA LEU A 121 -21.49 3.05 14.48
C LEU A 121 -19.96 3.10 14.66
N VAL A 122 -19.52 3.22 15.90
CA VAL A 122 -18.11 3.18 16.26
C VAL A 122 -17.56 1.76 16.11
N LEU A 123 -16.40 1.63 15.49
CA LEU A 123 -15.75 0.39 15.13
C LEU A 123 -14.31 0.36 15.68
N PRO A 124 -13.62 -0.79 15.64
CA PRO A 124 -12.21 -0.88 16.06
C PRO A 124 -11.31 0.11 15.30
N ALA A 125 -10.13 0.37 15.86
CA ALA A 125 -9.08 1.22 15.25
C ALA A 125 -9.57 2.64 14.87
N GLN A 126 -10.41 3.24 15.71
CA GLN A 126 -10.97 4.60 15.51
C GLN A 126 -11.72 4.77 14.18
N THR A 127 -12.19 3.67 13.60
CA THR A 127 -13.04 3.73 12.40
C THR A 127 -14.52 3.80 12.78
N SER A 128 -15.36 4.14 11.80
CA SER A 128 -16.82 4.18 11.98
C SER A 128 -17.56 3.97 10.65
N ILE A 129 -18.80 3.50 10.74
CA ILE A 129 -19.78 3.62 9.66
C ILE A 129 -20.76 4.74 10.05
N PHE A 130 -21.05 5.62 9.11
CA PHE A 130 -22.13 6.58 9.24
C PHE A 130 -23.23 6.23 8.24
N ASP A 131 -24.41 5.87 8.72
CA ASP A 131 -25.56 5.50 7.88
C ASP A 131 -26.40 6.75 7.54
N TYR A 132 -26.12 7.32 6.37
CA TYR A 132 -26.81 8.52 5.91
C TYR A 132 -28.17 8.19 5.33
N ARG A 133 -29.23 8.82 5.85
CA ARG A 133 -30.58 8.66 5.34
C ARG A 133 -30.77 9.49 4.08
N VAL A 134 -31.05 8.83 2.97
CA VAL A 134 -31.36 9.48 1.70
C VAL A 134 -32.86 9.29 1.35
N LYS A 135 -33.41 10.22 0.57
CA LYS A 135 -34.81 10.08 0.12
C LYS A 135 -34.99 8.94 -0.86
N ALA A 136 -34.05 8.79 -1.77
CA ALA A 136 -33.94 7.72 -2.75
C ALA A 136 -32.50 7.38 -3.03
N LEU A 137 -32.23 6.14 -3.37
CA LEU A 137 -30.93 5.72 -3.90
C LEU A 137 -30.77 6.15 -5.36
N ALA A 138 -29.54 6.15 -5.82
CA ALA A 138 -29.26 6.19 -7.25
C ALA A 138 -29.96 5.03 -7.97
N ASP A 139 -30.33 5.24 -9.23
CA ASP A 139 -30.99 4.21 -10.04
C ASP A 139 -30.16 2.91 -10.08
N PRO A 140 -30.79 1.74 -10.22
CA PRO A 140 -30.05 0.47 -10.25
C PRO A 140 -28.90 0.44 -11.28
N GLU A 141 -29.07 1.07 -12.45
CA GLU A 141 -28.06 1.18 -13.50
C GLU A 141 -26.86 2.07 -13.11
N GLN A 142 -27.02 2.91 -12.11
CA GLN A 142 -25.98 3.80 -11.57
C GLN A 142 -25.30 3.21 -10.35
N ARG A 143 -25.61 1.96 -9.99
CA ARG A 143 -25.02 1.23 -8.88
C ARG A 143 -24.26 0.00 -9.36
N THR A 144 -23.17 -0.33 -8.68
CA THR A 144 -22.33 -1.48 -9.01
C THR A 144 -21.73 -2.06 -7.71
N VAL A 145 -20.89 -3.08 -7.85
CA VAL A 145 -20.10 -3.64 -6.75
C VAL A 145 -18.63 -3.53 -7.10
N VAL A 146 -17.86 -2.87 -6.25
CA VAL A 146 -16.40 -2.72 -6.41
C VAL A 146 -15.74 -3.17 -5.12
N GLN A 147 -14.78 -4.09 -5.23
CA GLN A 147 -14.05 -4.63 -4.08
C GLN A 147 -14.96 -5.11 -2.93
N ASN A 148 -16.01 -5.84 -3.27
CA ASN A 148 -17.07 -6.35 -2.38
C ASN A 148 -17.97 -5.29 -1.73
N LEU A 149 -17.85 -4.01 -2.04
CA LEU A 149 -18.75 -2.97 -1.55
C LEU A 149 -19.74 -2.52 -2.62
N ARG A 150 -20.99 -2.30 -2.24
CA ARG A 150 -21.98 -1.65 -3.12
C ARG A 150 -21.58 -0.19 -3.27
N ALA A 151 -21.34 0.23 -4.50
CA ALA A 151 -20.83 1.55 -4.86
C ALA A 151 -21.67 2.16 -5.99
N LEU A 152 -21.47 3.42 -6.26
CA LEU A 152 -21.93 4.05 -7.50
C LEU A 152 -21.06 3.61 -8.67
N THR A 153 -21.61 3.64 -9.90
CA THR A 153 -20.78 3.57 -11.10
C THR A 153 -19.81 4.76 -11.16
N LEU A 154 -18.77 4.66 -11.96
CA LEU A 154 -17.76 5.71 -12.07
C LEU A 154 -18.39 7.06 -12.42
N GLU A 155 -19.27 7.08 -13.42
CA GLU A 155 -19.95 8.27 -13.93
C GLU A 155 -20.92 8.85 -12.90
N ALA A 156 -21.68 7.97 -12.25
CA ALA A 156 -22.62 8.38 -11.22
C ALA A 156 -21.92 8.97 -9.99
N ALA A 157 -20.76 8.45 -9.66
CA ALA A 157 -19.91 8.96 -8.57
C ALA A 157 -19.30 10.33 -8.95
N LEU A 158 -18.76 10.47 -10.18
CA LEU A 158 -18.24 11.74 -10.67
C LEU A 158 -19.28 12.88 -10.67
N VAL A 159 -20.53 12.57 -11.02
CA VAL A 159 -21.61 13.56 -11.02
C VAL A 159 -22.01 13.97 -9.60
N ARG A 160 -21.95 13.04 -8.62
CA ARG A 160 -22.43 13.26 -7.24
C ARG A 160 -21.37 13.66 -6.24
N VAL A 161 -20.09 13.60 -6.63
CA VAL A 161 -19.00 13.95 -5.71
C VAL A 161 -19.07 15.41 -5.28
N SER A 162 -18.79 15.64 -4.01
CA SER A 162 -18.83 16.99 -3.42
C SER A 162 -17.83 17.94 -4.06
N PRO A 163 -18.17 19.21 -4.29
CA PRO A 163 -17.27 20.17 -4.96
C PRO A 163 -15.89 20.31 -4.33
N HIS A 164 -15.79 20.23 -3.01
CA HIS A 164 -14.50 20.39 -2.31
C HIS A 164 -13.52 19.25 -2.60
N VAL A 165 -13.99 18.06 -2.97
CA VAL A 165 -13.15 16.89 -3.25
C VAL A 165 -12.28 17.10 -4.49
N TRP A 166 -12.72 17.95 -5.43
CA TRP A 166 -11.93 18.32 -6.60
C TRP A 166 -10.60 19.00 -6.26
N GLN A 167 -10.48 19.55 -5.07
CA GLN A 167 -9.26 20.16 -4.55
C GLN A 167 -8.57 19.26 -3.52
N SER A 168 -9.33 18.63 -2.62
CA SER A 168 -8.77 17.85 -1.52
C SER A 168 -8.27 16.45 -1.94
N ASP A 169 -8.87 15.84 -2.99
CA ASP A 169 -8.43 14.56 -3.58
C ASP A 169 -8.40 14.64 -5.12
N ALA A 170 -7.73 15.66 -5.63
CA ALA A 170 -7.62 15.93 -7.07
C ALA A 170 -7.03 14.73 -7.86
N LEU A 171 -6.15 13.93 -7.24
CA LEU A 171 -5.58 12.75 -7.87
C LEU A 171 -6.64 11.72 -8.21
N THR A 172 -7.49 11.35 -7.25
CA THR A 172 -8.59 10.41 -7.47
C THR A 172 -9.53 10.87 -8.58
N LEU A 173 -9.88 12.18 -8.59
CA LEU A 173 -10.77 12.75 -9.61
C LEU A 173 -10.14 12.72 -11.02
N ARG A 174 -8.85 13.03 -11.13
CA ARG A 174 -8.10 12.95 -12.40
C ARG A 174 -8.05 11.53 -12.95
N LEU A 175 -7.73 10.56 -12.10
CA LEU A 175 -7.71 9.14 -12.48
C LEU A 175 -9.10 8.63 -12.89
N ALA A 176 -10.14 9.05 -12.17
CA ALA A 176 -11.52 8.71 -12.49
C ALA A 176 -11.94 9.23 -13.88
N LEU A 177 -11.62 10.48 -14.19
CA LEU A 177 -11.89 11.06 -15.51
C LEU A 177 -11.15 10.33 -16.64
N GLN A 178 -9.90 9.93 -16.40
CA GLN A 178 -9.10 9.21 -17.40
C GLN A 178 -9.57 7.78 -17.66
N GLN A 179 -10.38 7.19 -16.77
CA GLN A 179 -10.99 5.88 -16.96
C GLN A 179 -12.26 5.93 -17.83
N LEU A 180 -12.79 7.11 -18.14
CA LEU A 180 -13.95 7.25 -19.02
C LEU A 180 -13.56 6.85 -20.43
N GLY A 181 -14.16 5.78 -20.95
CA GLY A 181 -13.94 5.30 -22.32
C GLY A 181 -14.68 6.14 -23.36
N ASP A 182 -15.88 6.60 -23.01
CA ASP A 182 -16.74 7.50 -23.81
C ASP A 182 -17.63 8.34 -22.90
N ALA A 183 -18.35 9.31 -23.47
CA ALA A 183 -19.20 10.21 -22.72
C ALA A 183 -20.64 9.69 -22.51
N SER A 184 -21.04 8.56 -23.11
CA SER A 184 -22.46 8.14 -23.18
C SER A 184 -23.08 7.89 -21.81
N ALA A 185 -22.37 7.16 -20.94
CA ALA A 185 -22.84 6.86 -19.59
C ALA A 185 -22.88 8.12 -18.71
N LEU A 186 -21.86 8.99 -18.83
CA LEU A 186 -21.79 10.27 -18.14
C LEU A 186 -22.94 11.19 -18.59
N ASN A 187 -23.18 11.30 -19.89
CA ASN A 187 -24.26 12.09 -20.46
C ASN A 187 -25.64 11.61 -19.95
N ARG A 188 -25.88 10.30 -19.87
CA ARG A 188 -27.12 9.76 -19.31
C ARG A 188 -27.35 10.23 -17.87
N VAL A 189 -26.34 10.17 -17.04
CA VAL A 189 -26.46 10.59 -15.63
C VAL A 189 -26.68 12.11 -15.52
N LEU A 190 -25.98 12.91 -16.32
CA LEU A 190 -26.12 14.37 -16.34
C LEU A 190 -27.51 14.82 -16.79
N LEU A 191 -28.04 14.21 -17.86
CA LEU A 191 -29.35 14.52 -18.41
C LEU A 191 -30.49 14.08 -17.47
N ALA A 192 -30.42 12.87 -16.91
CA ALA A 192 -31.45 12.35 -16.01
C ALA A 192 -31.64 13.21 -14.75
N GLY A 193 -30.60 13.86 -14.27
CA GLY A 193 -30.65 14.72 -13.08
C GLY A 193 -30.67 16.22 -13.38
N GLU A 194 -30.76 16.64 -14.65
CA GLU A 194 -30.73 18.06 -15.08
C GLU A 194 -29.51 18.84 -14.53
N HIS A 195 -28.37 18.18 -14.47
CA HIS A 195 -27.15 18.64 -13.77
C HIS A 195 -26.32 19.66 -14.58
N SER A 196 -26.86 20.80 -15.00
CA SER A 196 -26.18 21.80 -15.86
C SER A 196 -24.88 22.36 -15.24
N VAL A 197 -24.89 22.68 -13.93
CA VAL A 197 -23.69 23.19 -13.22
C VAL A 197 -22.63 22.10 -13.11
N VAL A 198 -23.03 20.86 -12.81
CA VAL A 198 -22.10 19.72 -12.75
C VAL A 198 -21.54 19.40 -14.14
N ALA A 199 -22.36 19.48 -15.20
CA ALA A 199 -21.89 19.35 -16.58
C ALA A 199 -20.82 20.38 -16.92
N GLY A 200 -20.99 21.63 -16.51
CA GLY A 200 -19.96 22.68 -16.69
C GLY A 200 -18.65 22.34 -16.01
N ARG A 201 -18.72 21.78 -14.79
CA ARG A 201 -17.54 21.28 -14.04
C ARG A 201 -16.90 20.09 -14.77
N MET A 202 -17.70 19.12 -15.23
CA MET A 202 -17.19 17.96 -16.00
C MET A 202 -16.47 18.39 -17.26
N VAL A 203 -17.06 19.30 -18.04
CA VAL A 203 -16.44 19.83 -19.28
C VAL A 203 -15.09 20.48 -18.96
N GLY A 204 -15.02 21.37 -17.96
CA GLY A 204 -13.77 22.02 -17.57
C GLY A 204 -12.74 21.02 -17.02
N ALA A 205 -13.18 20.02 -16.25
CA ALA A 205 -12.32 18.98 -15.72
C ALA A 205 -11.74 18.08 -16.83
N LEU A 206 -12.57 17.63 -17.78
CA LEU A 206 -12.14 16.83 -18.94
C LEU A 206 -11.14 17.59 -19.81
N GLN A 207 -11.36 18.88 -20.06
CA GLN A 207 -10.39 19.74 -20.74
C GLN A 207 -9.06 19.81 -19.99
N ALA A 208 -9.12 19.99 -18.68
CA ALA A 208 -7.94 20.10 -17.84
C ALA A 208 -7.11 18.81 -17.75
N VAL A 209 -7.72 17.62 -17.90
CA VAL A 209 -7.02 16.32 -17.92
C VAL A 209 -6.61 15.86 -19.32
N GLY A 210 -6.81 16.69 -20.36
CA GLY A 210 -6.40 16.39 -21.73
C GLY A 210 -7.38 15.48 -22.49
N LEU A 211 -8.68 15.55 -22.18
CA LEU A 211 -9.76 14.81 -22.84
C LEU A 211 -10.75 15.77 -23.55
N PRO A 212 -10.28 16.61 -24.53
CA PRO A 212 -11.10 17.65 -25.15
C PRO A 212 -12.26 17.08 -25.96
N ASP A 213 -12.12 15.90 -26.56
CA ASP A 213 -13.16 15.27 -27.36
C ASP A 213 -14.35 14.85 -26.49
N LEU A 214 -14.08 14.22 -25.34
CA LEU A 214 -15.12 13.89 -24.35
C LEU A 214 -15.78 15.15 -23.77
N ALA A 215 -15.00 16.19 -23.52
CA ALA A 215 -15.51 17.47 -23.05
C ALA A 215 -16.47 18.11 -24.08
N THR A 216 -16.10 18.04 -25.35
CA THR A 216 -16.93 18.55 -26.46
C THR A 216 -18.23 17.77 -26.60
N ASP A 217 -18.17 16.43 -26.50
CA ASP A 217 -19.34 15.57 -26.58
C ASP A 217 -20.33 15.86 -25.41
N VAL A 218 -19.84 15.95 -24.17
CA VAL A 218 -20.67 16.33 -23.01
C VAL A 218 -21.32 17.70 -23.26
N LEU A 219 -20.55 18.69 -23.68
CA LEU A 219 -21.04 20.06 -23.89
C LEU A 219 -22.12 20.11 -24.99
N GLN A 220 -21.90 19.45 -26.12
CA GLN A 220 -22.83 19.42 -27.26
C GLN A 220 -24.12 18.66 -26.88
N THR A 221 -24.00 17.51 -26.21
CA THR A 221 -25.16 16.71 -25.79
C THR A 221 -26.06 17.49 -24.82
N MET A 222 -25.47 18.12 -23.80
CA MET A 222 -26.25 18.93 -22.85
C MET A 222 -26.90 20.14 -23.51
N ARG A 223 -26.22 20.83 -24.43
CA ARG A 223 -26.78 21.95 -25.18
C ARG A 223 -27.91 21.52 -26.14
N ALA A 224 -27.76 20.38 -26.81
CA ALA A 224 -28.79 19.82 -27.67
C ALA A 224 -30.06 19.47 -26.88
N ALA A 225 -29.93 19.12 -25.61
CA ALA A 225 -31.05 18.90 -24.67
C ALA A 225 -31.61 20.22 -24.08
N GLY A 226 -31.12 21.39 -24.50
CA GLY A 226 -31.62 22.70 -24.05
C GLY A 226 -30.97 23.26 -22.77
N PHE A 227 -29.94 22.62 -22.22
CA PHE A 227 -29.27 23.09 -21.02
C PHE A 227 -28.21 24.15 -21.32
N VAL A 228 -28.14 25.18 -20.47
CA VAL A 228 -27.05 26.16 -20.50
C VAL A 228 -25.89 25.62 -19.66
N VAL A 229 -24.77 25.34 -20.32
CA VAL A 229 -23.56 24.80 -19.69
C VAL A 229 -22.41 25.78 -19.81
N VAL A 230 -21.88 26.20 -18.66
CA VAL A 230 -20.71 27.08 -18.56
C VAL A 230 -19.52 26.24 -18.08
N PRO A 231 -18.51 25.96 -18.92
CA PRO A 231 -17.32 25.21 -18.51
C PRO A 231 -16.56 25.88 -17.38
N SER A 232 -16.16 25.13 -16.37
CA SER A 232 -15.36 25.60 -15.25
C SER A 232 -14.35 24.57 -14.81
N ASN A 233 -13.06 24.92 -14.77
CA ASN A 233 -12.02 24.01 -14.27
C ASN A 233 -12.09 23.90 -12.73
N PRO A 234 -12.37 22.71 -12.17
CA PRO A 234 -12.47 22.53 -10.72
C PRO A 234 -11.11 22.33 -10.04
N PHE A 235 -10.02 22.13 -10.79
CA PHE A 235 -8.69 21.88 -10.23
C PHE A 235 -7.95 23.19 -9.95
N ALA A 236 -7.35 23.30 -8.77
CA ALA A 236 -6.61 24.51 -8.36
C ALA A 236 -5.24 24.66 -9.05
N GLN A 237 -4.68 23.60 -9.62
CA GLN A 237 -3.36 23.58 -10.27
C GLN A 237 -3.41 22.93 -11.65
N PRO A 238 -2.45 23.25 -12.55
CA PRO A 238 -2.33 22.61 -13.85
C PRO A 238 -2.21 21.10 -13.73
N VAL A 239 -2.88 20.38 -14.61
CA VAL A 239 -2.89 18.93 -14.64
C VAL A 239 -1.78 18.43 -15.54
N LEU A 240 -0.94 17.53 -15.04
CA LEU A 240 -0.02 16.77 -15.87
C LEU A 240 -0.82 15.72 -16.66
N ALA A 241 -0.72 15.77 -18.00
CA ALA A 241 -1.36 14.78 -18.86
C ALA A 241 -0.72 13.40 -18.64
N VAL A 242 -1.51 12.43 -18.22
CA VAL A 242 -1.08 11.03 -18.13
C VAL A 242 -1.44 10.32 -19.44
N ARG A 243 -0.48 9.60 -20.04
CA ARG A 243 -0.68 8.89 -21.32
C ARG A 243 -1.79 7.85 -21.23
N GLN A 244 -2.70 7.85 -22.19
CA GLN A 244 -3.77 6.85 -22.35
C GLN A 244 -3.19 5.53 -22.87
N ARG A 245 -2.98 4.57 -21.98
CA ARG A 245 -2.98 3.13 -22.28
C ARG A 245 -3.98 2.49 -21.34
N PRO A 246 -4.71 1.42 -21.76
CA PRO A 246 -5.48 0.63 -20.82
C PRO A 246 -4.51 0.01 -19.80
N GLU A 247 -4.43 0.64 -18.65
CA GLU A 247 -3.53 0.31 -17.56
C GLU A 247 -4.37 -0.05 -16.33
N SER A 248 -3.86 -0.97 -15.51
CA SER A 248 -4.47 -1.26 -14.21
C SER A 248 -4.66 0.03 -13.40
N PRO A 249 -5.80 0.25 -12.71
CA PRO A 249 -6.02 1.43 -11.87
C PRO A 249 -4.89 1.65 -10.86
N TYR A 250 -4.30 0.59 -10.36
CA TYR A 250 -3.18 0.63 -9.43
C TYR A 250 -1.91 1.18 -10.07
N CYS A 251 -1.61 0.76 -11.29
CA CYS A 251 -0.47 1.26 -12.07
C CYS A 251 -0.64 2.73 -12.44
N ALA A 252 -1.81 3.11 -12.94
CA ALA A 252 -2.14 4.50 -13.22
C ALA A 252 -1.99 5.39 -11.98
N ARG A 253 -2.44 4.90 -10.81
CA ARG A 253 -2.26 5.59 -9.52
C ARG A 253 -0.79 5.74 -9.15
N ILE A 254 0.04 4.71 -9.28
CA ILE A 254 1.48 4.77 -8.98
C ILE A 254 2.16 5.80 -9.89
N ARG A 255 1.88 5.83 -11.21
CA ARG A 255 2.43 6.84 -12.12
C ARG A 255 2.04 8.26 -11.71
N ALA A 256 0.78 8.46 -11.39
CA ALA A 256 0.27 9.77 -10.99
C ALA A 256 0.86 10.23 -9.64
N MET A 257 1.01 9.33 -8.67
CA MET A 257 1.71 9.58 -7.40
C MET A 257 3.18 9.94 -7.65
N TRP A 258 3.88 9.18 -8.49
CA TRP A 258 5.27 9.47 -8.86
C TRP A 258 5.41 10.87 -9.42
N ALA A 259 4.61 11.23 -10.42
CA ALA A 259 4.65 12.54 -11.06
C ALA A 259 4.37 13.70 -10.07
N HIS A 260 3.40 13.50 -9.17
CA HIS A 260 3.06 14.49 -8.14
C HIS A 260 4.16 14.63 -7.10
N MET A 261 4.61 13.54 -6.51
CA MET A 261 5.61 13.52 -5.45
C MET A 261 7.00 13.91 -5.94
N ARG A 262 7.30 13.68 -7.22
CA ARG A 262 8.56 14.10 -7.87
C ARG A 262 8.85 15.59 -7.61
N GLN A 263 7.84 16.46 -7.78
CA GLN A 263 8.01 17.89 -7.55
C GLN A 263 8.26 18.22 -6.07
N GLN A 264 7.64 17.46 -5.17
CA GLN A 264 7.85 17.62 -3.72
C GLN A 264 9.28 17.23 -3.34
N VAL A 265 9.80 16.12 -3.89
CA VAL A 265 11.20 15.70 -3.65
C VAL A 265 12.17 16.76 -4.14
N LEU A 266 12.02 17.23 -5.37
CA LEU A 266 12.88 18.30 -5.95
C LEU A 266 12.81 19.60 -5.14
N GLY A 267 11.66 19.90 -4.57
CA GLY A 267 11.46 21.06 -3.69
C GLY A 267 12.14 20.91 -2.32
N ALA A 268 12.24 19.68 -1.77
CA ALA A 268 12.66 19.42 -0.40
C ALA A 268 14.11 18.91 -0.26
N TRP A 269 14.62 18.16 -1.24
CA TRP A 269 15.98 17.58 -1.20
C TRP A 269 17.05 18.67 -1.39
N ARG A 270 18.00 18.77 -0.47
CA ARG A 270 19.07 19.78 -0.50
C ARG A 270 20.46 19.19 -0.24
N VAL A 271 20.57 17.86 -0.16
CA VAL A 271 21.86 17.21 0.14
C VAL A 271 22.74 17.26 -1.09
N PRO A 272 23.95 17.85 -1.00
CA PRO A 272 24.87 17.91 -2.11
C PRO A 272 25.40 16.52 -2.47
N VAL A 273 25.69 16.35 -3.75
CA VAL A 273 26.41 15.16 -4.23
C VAL A 273 27.92 15.42 -4.06
N HIS A 274 28.62 14.47 -3.43
CA HIS A 274 30.07 14.51 -3.37
C HIS A 274 30.70 13.89 -4.62
N ALA A 275 32.00 14.11 -4.81
CA ALA A 275 32.76 13.47 -5.89
C ALA A 275 32.61 11.94 -5.80
N PRO A 276 32.33 11.25 -6.92
CA PRO A 276 32.14 9.81 -6.92
C PRO A 276 33.39 9.09 -6.41
N LEU A 277 33.21 8.19 -5.48
CA LEU A 277 34.28 7.30 -5.00
C LEU A 277 34.52 6.19 -6.04
N ALA A 278 35.77 5.68 -6.07
CA ALA A 278 36.03 4.43 -6.77
C ALA A 278 35.16 3.30 -6.18
N VAL A 279 34.66 2.41 -7.03
CA VAL A 279 33.74 1.32 -6.64
C VAL A 279 34.26 0.58 -5.40
N GLN A 280 35.53 0.18 -5.39
CA GLN A 280 36.12 -0.56 -4.27
C GLN A 280 36.13 0.25 -2.96
N ALA A 281 36.41 1.54 -3.02
CA ALA A 281 36.38 2.42 -1.85
C ALA A 281 34.99 2.56 -1.29
N TYR A 282 33.97 2.71 -2.14
CA TYR A 282 32.58 2.74 -1.72
C TYR A 282 32.17 1.42 -1.04
N LEU A 283 32.47 0.28 -1.64
CA LEU A 283 32.14 -1.03 -1.08
C LEU A 283 32.86 -1.29 0.26
N THR A 284 34.05 -0.78 0.45
CA THR A 284 34.76 -0.83 1.75
C THR A 284 33.93 -0.06 2.81
N GLN A 285 33.47 1.14 2.51
CA GLN A 285 32.63 1.91 3.43
C GLN A 285 31.30 1.18 3.74
N VAL A 286 30.69 0.53 2.75
CA VAL A 286 29.49 -0.30 2.95
C VAL A 286 29.76 -1.44 3.94
N GLN A 287 30.91 -2.11 3.82
CA GLN A 287 31.33 -3.20 4.72
C GLN A 287 31.60 -2.70 6.15
N GLU A 288 32.18 -1.52 6.31
CA GLU A 288 32.38 -0.89 7.62
C GLU A 288 31.05 -0.55 8.32
N ARG A 289 30.02 -0.20 7.54
CA ARG A 289 28.70 0.13 8.07
C ARG A 289 27.81 -1.09 8.33
N TYR A 290 28.20 -2.27 7.88
CA TYR A 290 27.36 -3.48 7.90
C TYR A 290 26.80 -3.81 9.27
N VAL A 291 27.60 -3.76 10.35
CA VAL A 291 27.14 -4.15 11.70
C VAL A 291 26.04 -3.22 12.18
N ALA A 292 26.24 -1.91 12.05
CA ALA A 292 25.24 -0.92 12.42
C ALA A 292 23.97 -1.04 11.54
N ASP A 293 24.14 -1.22 10.24
CA ASP A 293 23.00 -1.40 9.31
C ASP A 293 22.19 -2.66 9.63
N ALA A 294 22.85 -3.79 9.83
CA ALA A 294 22.20 -5.05 10.19
C ALA A 294 21.48 -4.94 11.55
N TYR A 295 22.12 -4.36 12.56
CA TYR A 295 21.52 -4.15 13.88
C TYR A 295 20.23 -3.34 13.78
N HIS A 296 20.29 -2.15 13.19
CA HIS A 296 19.14 -1.26 13.10
C HIS A 296 18.06 -1.82 12.17
N SER A 297 18.43 -2.35 11.01
CA SER A 297 17.48 -2.87 10.03
C SER A 297 16.70 -4.08 10.55
N LEU A 298 17.35 -5.00 11.27
CA LEU A 298 16.70 -6.16 11.88
C LEU A 298 15.86 -5.75 13.10
N SER A 299 16.35 -4.83 13.93
CA SER A 299 15.62 -4.35 15.10
C SER A 299 14.35 -3.58 14.74
N ILE A 300 14.34 -2.81 13.64
CA ILE A 300 13.14 -2.16 13.10
C ILE A 300 12.04 -3.19 12.81
N GLU A 301 12.39 -4.36 12.30
CA GLU A 301 11.46 -5.46 12.00
C GLU A 301 11.11 -6.32 13.24
N GLY A 302 11.66 -5.98 14.40
CA GLY A 302 11.36 -6.64 15.67
C GLY A 302 12.17 -7.90 15.97
N TYR A 303 13.30 -8.10 15.28
CA TYR A 303 14.27 -9.12 15.63
C TYR A 303 15.12 -8.65 16.82
N GLN A 304 15.45 -9.58 17.72
CA GLN A 304 16.33 -9.31 18.85
C GLN A 304 17.76 -9.71 18.48
N VAL A 305 18.55 -8.75 18.06
CA VAL A 305 19.92 -8.93 17.60
C VAL A 305 20.86 -8.03 18.38
N ASN A 306 22.13 -8.41 18.44
CA ASN A 306 23.21 -7.60 18.99
C ASN A 306 24.47 -7.72 18.12
N ASP A 307 25.42 -6.82 18.34
CA ASP A 307 26.66 -6.74 17.54
C ASP A 307 27.45 -8.04 17.57
N ALA A 308 27.49 -8.73 18.72
CA ALA A 308 28.22 -9.99 18.85
C ALA A 308 27.63 -11.11 17.97
N LEU A 309 26.30 -11.21 17.86
CA LEU A 309 25.65 -12.14 16.96
C LEU A 309 25.92 -11.80 15.49
N ILE A 310 25.83 -10.51 15.13
CA ILE A 310 26.06 -10.03 13.77
C ILE A 310 27.51 -10.30 13.36
N GLU A 311 28.48 -10.02 14.23
CA GLU A 311 29.89 -10.29 13.97
C GLU A 311 30.20 -11.79 13.87
N LYS A 312 29.60 -12.62 14.73
CA LYS A 312 29.71 -14.07 14.66
C LYS A 312 29.26 -14.62 13.30
N ILE A 313 28.15 -14.12 12.79
CA ILE A 313 27.62 -14.51 11.47
C ILE A 313 28.55 -14.01 10.36
N ARG A 314 29.01 -12.75 10.42
CA ARG A 314 29.91 -12.16 9.43
C ARG A 314 31.24 -12.93 9.35
N ALA A 315 31.78 -13.37 10.48
CA ALA A 315 33.00 -14.15 10.56
C ALA A 315 32.86 -15.62 10.09
N GLY A 316 31.67 -16.05 9.68
CA GLY A 316 31.43 -17.44 9.25
C GLY A 316 31.48 -18.46 10.39
N GLN A 317 31.45 -18.01 11.66
CA GLN A 317 31.54 -18.87 12.86
C GLN A 317 30.23 -19.52 13.25
N TRP A 318 29.21 -19.47 12.39
CA TRP A 318 27.95 -20.14 12.57
C TRP A 318 28.04 -21.60 12.13
N GLN A 319 27.72 -22.52 13.02
CA GLN A 319 27.80 -23.97 12.78
C GLN A 319 26.45 -24.62 13.09
N PRO A 320 25.52 -24.69 12.10
CA PRO A 320 24.20 -25.28 12.29
C PRO A 320 24.26 -26.79 12.58
N ASP A 321 25.31 -27.47 12.06
CA ASP A 321 25.41 -28.93 12.18
C ASP A 321 25.80 -29.39 13.59
N THR A 322 26.29 -28.50 14.44
CA THR A 322 26.77 -28.81 15.78
C THR A 322 25.95 -28.19 16.90
N ASN A 323 25.07 -27.23 16.60
CA ASN A 323 24.25 -26.54 17.60
C ASN A 323 22.79 -26.45 17.18
N ALA A 324 21.95 -27.39 17.69
CA ALA A 324 20.52 -27.46 17.37
C ALA A 324 19.74 -26.19 17.77
N ALA A 325 20.24 -25.41 18.74
CA ALA A 325 19.63 -24.13 19.14
C ALA A 325 19.84 -23.04 18.05
N ASP A 326 21.00 -23.02 17.38
CA ASP A 326 21.30 -22.08 16.30
C ASP A 326 20.50 -22.38 15.02
N GLN A 327 20.05 -23.63 14.84
CA GLN A 327 19.30 -24.03 13.63
C GLN A 327 17.86 -23.47 13.58
N GLN A 328 17.24 -23.24 14.72
CA GLN A 328 15.82 -22.85 14.82
C GLN A 328 15.61 -21.45 15.39
N ASP A 329 16.66 -20.77 15.85
CA ASP A 329 16.54 -19.39 16.36
C ASP A 329 16.21 -18.43 15.20
N ARG A 330 15.01 -17.85 15.26
CA ARG A 330 14.51 -16.88 14.29
C ARG A 330 15.46 -15.70 14.11
N ASN A 331 16.13 -15.25 15.15
CA ASN A 331 17.03 -14.09 15.10
C ASN A 331 18.33 -14.45 14.41
N VAL A 332 18.87 -15.66 14.64
CA VAL A 332 20.05 -16.18 13.98
C VAL A 332 19.81 -16.35 12.48
N LEU A 333 18.69 -16.98 12.10
CA LEU A 333 18.32 -17.17 10.69
C LEU A 333 18.09 -15.84 9.98
N ALA A 334 17.44 -14.86 10.64
CA ALA A 334 17.23 -13.55 10.08
C ALA A 334 18.54 -12.77 9.90
N THR A 335 19.48 -12.87 10.86
CA THR A 335 20.80 -12.22 10.80
C THR A 335 21.63 -12.80 9.66
N ARG A 336 21.64 -14.13 9.50
CA ARG A 336 22.31 -14.79 8.40
C ARG A 336 21.72 -14.42 7.06
N GLY A 337 20.38 -14.46 6.93
CA GLY A 337 19.70 -14.08 5.70
C GLY A 337 19.96 -12.61 5.32
N TYR A 338 20.03 -11.73 6.31
CA TYR A 338 20.40 -10.33 6.09
C TYR A 338 21.82 -10.19 5.56
N TYR A 339 22.78 -10.96 6.12
CA TYR A 339 24.16 -10.98 5.65
C TYR A 339 24.28 -11.47 4.21
N GLU A 340 23.64 -12.60 3.87
CA GLU A 340 23.66 -13.17 2.52
C GLU A 340 23.03 -12.20 1.50
N ALA A 341 21.90 -11.58 1.85
CA ALA A 341 21.27 -10.55 1.02
C ALA A 341 22.15 -9.32 0.86
N HIS A 342 22.80 -8.84 1.93
CA HIS A 342 23.70 -7.69 1.88
C HIS A 342 24.89 -7.95 0.94
N GLN A 343 25.45 -9.17 0.93
CA GLN A 343 26.48 -9.55 -0.04
C GLN A 343 25.96 -9.47 -1.49
N ALA A 344 24.77 -9.99 -1.75
CA ALA A 344 24.15 -9.91 -3.07
C ALA A 344 23.88 -8.46 -3.51
N VAL A 345 23.46 -7.59 -2.59
CA VAL A 345 23.24 -6.17 -2.84
C VAL A 345 24.51 -5.44 -3.22
N GLN A 346 25.66 -5.77 -2.61
CA GLN A 346 26.96 -5.15 -2.95
C GLN A 346 27.34 -5.37 -4.42
N TYR A 347 27.05 -6.54 -5.00
CA TYR A 347 27.27 -6.78 -6.45
C TYR A 347 26.39 -5.85 -7.30
N SER A 348 25.16 -5.61 -6.90
CA SER A 348 24.27 -4.70 -7.62
C SER A 348 24.68 -3.24 -7.45
N VAL A 349 25.18 -2.88 -6.26
CA VAL A 349 25.77 -1.53 -6.01
C VAL A 349 26.99 -1.30 -6.91
N ALA A 350 27.88 -2.29 -7.05
CA ALA A 350 29.02 -2.18 -7.95
C ALA A 350 28.57 -1.89 -9.39
N LYS A 351 27.59 -2.64 -9.92
CA LYS A 351 27.01 -2.39 -11.26
C LYS A 351 26.46 -0.97 -11.41
N ALA A 352 25.75 -0.49 -10.39
CA ALA A 352 25.16 0.86 -10.40
C ALA A 352 26.24 1.96 -10.38
N LEU A 353 27.33 1.76 -9.60
CA LEU A 353 28.48 2.66 -9.56
C LEU A 353 29.28 2.65 -10.86
N GLU A 354 29.26 1.54 -11.61
CA GLU A 354 29.83 1.42 -12.96
C GLU A 354 28.93 2.03 -14.04
N GLY A 355 27.79 2.62 -13.67
CA GLY A 355 26.89 3.34 -14.58
C GLY A 355 25.76 2.50 -15.16
N ALA A 356 25.51 1.28 -14.67
CA ALA A 356 24.37 0.49 -15.09
C ALA A 356 23.05 1.18 -14.70
N ASN A 357 22.04 1.04 -15.56
CA ASN A 357 20.71 1.58 -15.27
C ASN A 357 20.10 0.90 -14.05
N VAL A 358 19.77 1.67 -13.01
CA VAL A 358 19.29 1.14 -11.72
C VAL A 358 17.96 0.41 -11.80
N GLY A 359 17.07 0.81 -12.71
CA GLY A 359 15.81 0.10 -12.95
C GLY A 359 16.06 -1.31 -13.51
N GLU A 360 17.01 -1.46 -14.43
CA GLU A 360 17.39 -2.75 -14.99
C GLU A 360 18.18 -3.61 -13.99
N VAL A 361 19.05 -2.99 -13.17
CA VAL A 361 19.74 -3.69 -12.08
C VAL A 361 18.70 -4.27 -11.11
N LEU A 362 17.71 -3.49 -10.69
CA LEU A 362 16.66 -3.98 -9.79
C LEU A 362 15.77 -5.04 -10.44
N ARG A 363 15.45 -4.89 -11.73
CA ARG A 363 14.67 -5.88 -12.49
C ARG A 363 15.33 -7.25 -12.48
N THR A 364 16.64 -7.30 -12.59
CA THR A 364 17.41 -8.55 -12.68
C THR A 364 17.79 -9.13 -11.33
N ASP A 365 18.15 -8.29 -10.36
CA ASP A 365 18.85 -8.73 -9.15
C ASP A 365 17.95 -8.84 -7.91
N LEU A 366 16.84 -8.09 -7.82
CA LEU A 366 15.99 -8.02 -6.62
C LEU A 366 15.47 -9.39 -6.14
N GLN A 367 15.09 -10.26 -7.05
CA GLN A 367 14.68 -11.63 -6.72
C GLN A 367 15.83 -12.45 -6.12
N GLY A 368 17.05 -12.17 -6.55
CA GLY A 368 18.26 -12.75 -5.98
C GLY A 368 18.46 -12.35 -4.52
N TRP A 369 18.26 -11.05 -4.20
CA TRP A 369 18.34 -10.54 -2.84
C TRP A 369 17.31 -11.16 -1.91
N TYR A 370 16.07 -11.30 -2.40
CA TYR A 370 14.99 -11.95 -1.66
C TYR A 370 15.32 -13.40 -1.35
N ARG A 371 15.79 -14.17 -2.36
CA ARG A 371 16.19 -15.57 -2.16
C ARG A 371 17.36 -15.70 -1.18
N ALA A 372 18.38 -14.86 -1.28
CA ALA A 372 19.50 -14.85 -0.34
C ALA A 372 19.01 -14.57 1.09
N MET A 373 18.11 -13.59 1.27
CA MET A 373 17.56 -13.24 2.59
C MET A 373 16.82 -14.39 3.28
N TRP A 374 16.13 -15.25 2.52
CA TRP A 374 15.28 -16.28 3.09
C TRP A 374 15.83 -17.71 2.94
N SER A 375 16.92 -17.89 2.17
CA SER A 375 17.58 -19.17 1.98
C SER A 375 17.94 -19.87 3.30
N PRO A 376 18.53 -19.20 4.32
CA PRO A 376 18.81 -19.84 5.60
C PRO A 376 17.57 -20.40 6.31
N SER A 377 16.44 -19.69 6.24
CA SER A 377 15.17 -20.13 6.85
C SER A 377 14.58 -21.34 6.12
N VAL A 378 14.77 -21.43 4.81
CA VAL A 378 14.36 -22.61 4.01
C VAL A 378 15.27 -23.81 4.31
N GLN A 379 16.57 -23.61 4.37
CA GLN A 379 17.55 -24.65 4.70
C GLN A 379 17.32 -25.24 6.10
N ALA A 380 16.92 -24.39 7.04
CA ALA A 380 16.54 -24.80 8.41
C ALA A 380 15.14 -25.42 8.51
N GLY A 381 14.38 -25.50 7.41
CA GLY A 381 13.01 -26.03 7.42
C GLY A 381 11.95 -25.10 8.06
N ALA A 382 12.33 -23.87 8.41
CA ALA A 382 11.41 -22.88 8.99
C ALA A 382 10.45 -22.31 7.93
N LEU A 383 10.86 -22.29 6.67
CA LEU A 383 10.06 -21.93 5.50
C LEU A 383 10.10 -23.04 4.46
N LYS A 384 9.11 -23.06 3.57
CA LYS A 384 9.06 -24.01 2.47
C LYS A 384 9.81 -23.47 1.26
N PRO A 385 10.44 -24.32 0.42
CA PRO A 385 11.14 -23.87 -0.80
C PRO A 385 10.26 -23.02 -1.74
N GLN A 386 8.97 -23.31 -1.82
CA GLN A 386 7.99 -22.56 -2.62
C GLN A 386 7.79 -21.10 -2.16
N ASP A 387 8.14 -20.77 -0.92
CA ASP A 387 8.01 -19.41 -0.38
C ASP A 387 9.06 -18.45 -0.99
N LEU A 388 10.07 -19.01 -1.71
CA LEU A 388 11.06 -18.25 -2.47
C LEU A 388 10.65 -17.97 -3.93
N ALA A 389 9.46 -18.40 -4.36
CA ALA A 389 9.11 -18.49 -5.79
C ALA A 389 8.83 -17.14 -6.48
N GLY A 390 8.80 -16.02 -5.76
CA GLY A 390 8.58 -14.71 -6.38
C GLY A 390 7.61 -13.81 -5.61
N TRP A 391 6.84 -13.00 -6.37
CA TRP A 391 5.87 -12.10 -5.77
C TRP A 391 4.79 -12.84 -5.00
N ARG A 392 4.30 -12.24 -3.92
CA ARG A 392 3.24 -12.81 -3.09
C ARG A 392 1.98 -13.14 -3.91
N ASN A 393 1.35 -14.22 -3.53
CA ASN A 393 0.08 -14.69 -4.10
C ASN A 393 -1.08 -14.61 -3.10
N ALA A 394 -0.88 -13.95 -1.97
CA ALA A 394 -1.88 -13.72 -0.94
C ALA A 394 -1.91 -12.25 -0.51
N ALA A 395 -3.04 -11.83 0.02
CA ALA A 395 -3.18 -10.51 0.62
C ALA A 395 -2.27 -10.39 1.85
N ILE A 396 -1.71 -9.20 2.05
CA ILE A 396 -0.83 -8.87 3.16
C ILE A 396 -1.22 -7.51 3.72
N TYR A 397 -0.87 -7.25 4.96
CA TYR A 397 -1.22 -6.02 5.66
C TYR A 397 -0.02 -5.51 6.45
N ILE A 398 0.14 -4.19 6.46
CA ILE A 398 1.21 -3.53 7.19
C ILE A 398 0.67 -3.18 8.58
N LYS A 399 1.39 -3.65 9.61
CA LYS A 399 0.99 -3.42 11.00
C LYS A 399 0.90 -1.92 11.30
N ASN A 400 -0.22 -1.51 11.91
CA ASN A 400 -0.50 -0.13 12.32
C ASN A 400 -0.53 0.90 11.16
N ALA A 401 -0.55 0.48 9.89
CA ALA A 401 -0.68 1.37 8.75
C ALA A 401 -2.14 1.47 8.30
N ARG A 402 -2.54 2.65 7.82
CA ARG A 402 -3.83 2.88 7.14
C ARG A 402 -3.77 2.46 5.67
N HIS A 403 -2.57 2.40 5.11
CA HIS A 403 -2.34 1.89 3.77
C HIS A 403 -2.50 0.37 3.75
N VAL A 404 -3.31 -0.12 2.82
CA VAL A 404 -3.44 -1.54 2.50
C VAL A 404 -2.66 -1.82 1.23
N PRO A 405 -1.65 -2.70 1.26
CA PRO A 405 -0.89 -3.03 0.06
C PRO A 405 -1.77 -3.52 -1.09
N LEU A 406 -1.27 -3.36 -2.31
CA LEU A 406 -1.98 -3.73 -3.53
C LEU A 406 -2.49 -5.18 -3.47
N PRO A 407 -3.60 -5.53 -4.14
CA PRO A 407 -4.01 -6.93 -4.25
C PRO A 407 -2.93 -7.74 -5.01
N PRO A 408 -2.79 -9.05 -4.74
CA PRO A 408 -1.69 -9.88 -5.27
C PRO A 408 -1.57 -9.85 -6.80
N GLU A 409 -2.68 -9.81 -7.50
CA GLU A 409 -2.74 -9.72 -8.96
C GLU A 409 -2.14 -8.40 -9.49
N ALA A 410 -2.36 -7.29 -8.79
CA ALA A 410 -1.83 -5.99 -9.19
C ALA A 410 -0.31 -5.85 -8.95
N VAL A 411 0.28 -6.64 -8.06
CA VAL A 411 1.73 -6.63 -7.82
C VAL A 411 2.51 -7.00 -9.08
N ARG A 412 1.97 -7.90 -9.90
CA ARG A 412 2.62 -8.38 -11.14
C ARG A 412 2.77 -7.28 -12.18
N ASP A 413 1.86 -6.32 -12.19
CA ASP A 413 1.91 -5.17 -13.10
C ASP A 413 2.69 -4.00 -12.47
N ALA A 414 2.54 -3.80 -11.16
CA ALA A 414 3.12 -2.69 -10.44
C ALA A 414 4.65 -2.79 -10.28
N MET A 415 5.21 -3.99 -10.16
CA MET A 415 6.67 -4.15 -10.03
C MET A 415 7.42 -3.85 -11.33
N PRO A 416 7.00 -4.35 -12.51
CA PRO A 416 7.57 -3.90 -13.79
C PRO A 416 7.48 -2.38 -13.96
N LEU A 417 6.36 -1.78 -13.61
CA LEU A 417 6.19 -0.32 -13.64
C LEU A 417 7.20 0.41 -12.76
N LEU A 418 7.45 -0.06 -11.53
CA LEU A 418 8.45 0.55 -10.66
C LEU A 418 9.84 0.53 -11.31
N PHE A 419 10.22 -0.58 -11.95
CA PHE A 419 11.51 -0.68 -12.65
C PHE A 419 11.59 0.28 -13.83
N GLU A 420 10.51 0.46 -14.61
CA GLU A 420 10.41 1.45 -15.69
C GLU A 420 10.59 2.87 -15.15
N LEU A 421 9.83 3.22 -14.09
CA LEU A 421 9.91 4.56 -13.49
C LEU A 421 11.32 4.88 -12.98
N LEU A 422 12.02 3.90 -12.39
CA LEU A 422 13.40 4.06 -11.93
C LEU A 422 14.40 4.14 -13.08
N ALA A 423 14.14 3.42 -14.18
CA ALA A 423 15.00 3.45 -15.36
C ALA A 423 14.92 4.80 -16.10
N ASP A 424 13.72 5.39 -16.15
CA ASP A 424 13.42 6.61 -16.90
C ASP A 424 13.64 7.90 -16.09
N GLU A 425 13.70 7.82 -14.74
CA GLU A 425 13.86 9.01 -13.87
C GLU A 425 15.30 9.54 -13.92
N PRO A 426 15.55 10.76 -14.40
CA PRO A 426 16.89 11.32 -14.47
C PRO A 426 17.43 11.78 -13.11
N GLU A 427 16.54 12.18 -12.17
CA GLU A 427 16.92 12.81 -10.92
C GLU A 427 17.28 11.79 -9.84
N PRO A 428 18.53 11.71 -9.37
CA PRO A 428 18.94 10.69 -8.41
C PRO A 428 18.20 10.76 -7.08
N ALA A 429 17.90 11.96 -6.56
CA ALA A 429 17.16 12.14 -5.32
C ALA A 429 15.72 11.58 -5.43
N VAL A 430 15.09 11.80 -6.57
CA VAL A 430 13.75 11.28 -6.85
C VAL A 430 13.78 9.75 -6.90
N ARG A 431 14.77 9.17 -7.58
CA ARG A 431 14.97 7.71 -7.58
C ARG A 431 15.11 7.16 -6.16
N ALA A 432 15.97 7.74 -5.33
CA ALA A 432 16.22 7.26 -3.98
C ALA A 432 14.96 7.33 -3.09
N VAL A 433 14.29 8.48 -3.08
CA VAL A 433 13.11 8.70 -2.25
C VAL A 433 11.90 7.91 -2.74
N LEU A 434 11.54 8.07 -4.03
CA LEU A 434 10.34 7.44 -4.57
C LEU A 434 10.53 5.95 -4.85
N GLY A 435 11.73 5.52 -5.21
CA GLY A 435 12.02 4.08 -5.39
C GLY A 435 11.82 3.29 -4.11
N HIS A 436 12.33 3.79 -2.99
CA HIS A 436 12.06 3.21 -1.68
C HIS A 436 10.57 3.23 -1.34
N PHE A 437 9.96 4.40 -1.41
CA PHE A 437 8.56 4.59 -1.04
C PHE A 437 7.62 3.72 -1.86
N VAL A 438 7.73 3.74 -3.20
CA VAL A 438 6.83 2.97 -4.08
C VAL A 438 7.03 1.46 -3.90
N PHE A 439 8.26 1.00 -3.66
CA PHE A 439 8.49 -0.41 -3.34
C PHE A 439 7.76 -0.85 -2.06
N VAL A 440 7.88 -0.09 -0.96
CA VAL A 440 7.19 -0.43 0.29
C VAL A 440 5.68 -0.21 0.20
N PHE A 441 5.21 0.69 -0.67
CA PHE A 441 3.81 0.89 -0.99
C PHE A 441 3.19 -0.31 -1.73
N ILE A 442 3.88 -0.86 -2.74
CA ILE A 442 3.48 -2.09 -3.46
C ILE A 442 3.50 -3.30 -2.52
N HIS A 443 4.54 -3.38 -1.68
CA HIS A 443 4.74 -4.46 -0.71
C HIS A 443 4.73 -5.85 -1.35
N PRO A 444 5.66 -6.15 -2.26
CA PRO A 444 5.51 -7.27 -3.21
C PRO A 444 5.74 -8.66 -2.63
N TYR A 445 6.34 -8.81 -1.46
CA TYR A 445 6.64 -10.09 -0.82
C TYR A 445 5.78 -10.36 0.41
N MET A 446 5.74 -11.63 0.85
CA MET A 446 5.01 -12.00 2.07
C MET A 446 5.65 -11.44 3.34
N ASP A 447 6.99 -11.33 3.36
CA ASP A 447 7.79 -10.72 4.42
C ASP A 447 9.12 -10.18 3.84
N GLY A 448 9.83 -9.34 4.60
CA GLY A 448 11.12 -8.77 4.21
C GLY A 448 11.05 -7.50 3.38
N ASN A 449 9.86 -6.96 3.11
CA ASN A 449 9.71 -5.76 2.28
C ASN A 449 10.43 -4.54 2.86
N GLY A 450 10.40 -4.35 4.18
CA GLY A 450 11.10 -3.24 4.82
C GLY A 450 12.62 -3.33 4.65
N ARG A 451 13.21 -4.52 4.86
CA ARG A 451 14.65 -4.77 4.70
C ARG A 451 15.08 -4.57 3.25
N LEU A 452 14.35 -5.16 2.29
CA LEU A 452 14.60 -4.98 0.86
C LEU A 452 14.42 -3.53 0.42
N GLY A 453 13.42 -2.84 0.95
CA GLY A 453 13.21 -1.41 0.69
C GLY A 453 14.41 -0.57 1.10
N ARG A 454 15.00 -0.83 2.27
CA ARG A 454 16.23 -0.14 2.71
C ARG A 454 17.44 -0.49 1.84
N PHE A 455 17.55 -1.71 1.34
CA PHE A 455 18.60 -2.07 0.36
C PHE A 455 18.37 -1.35 -0.98
N ILE A 456 17.14 -1.28 -1.49
CA ILE A 456 16.80 -0.51 -2.69
C ILE A 456 17.17 0.96 -2.50
N MET A 457 16.78 1.56 -1.37
CA MET A 457 17.13 2.94 -1.02
C MET A 457 18.65 3.16 -1.12
N ASN A 458 19.42 2.28 -0.52
CA ASN A 458 20.88 2.39 -0.51
C ASN A 458 21.52 2.16 -1.88
N LEU A 459 21.02 1.23 -2.70
CA LEU A 459 21.44 1.11 -4.10
C LEU A 459 21.23 2.41 -4.87
N LEU A 460 20.06 3.04 -4.68
CA LEU A 460 19.69 4.26 -5.38
C LEU A 460 20.45 5.48 -4.87
N LEU A 461 20.75 5.53 -3.56
CA LEU A 461 21.65 6.54 -2.98
C LEU A 461 23.07 6.40 -3.54
N ALA A 462 23.61 5.17 -3.59
CA ALA A 462 24.93 4.90 -4.16
C ALA A 462 25.02 5.37 -5.62
N ALA A 463 24.04 5.01 -6.45
CA ALA A 463 23.95 5.46 -7.84
C ALA A 463 23.80 6.98 -7.98
N GLY A 464 23.27 7.65 -6.94
CA GLY A 464 23.14 9.10 -6.86
C GLY A 464 24.39 9.83 -6.31
N GLY A 465 25.42 9.09 -5.90
CA GLY A 465 26.65 9.66 -5.34
C GLY A 465 26.56 9.99 -3.84
N TRP A 466 25.62 9.39 -3.11
CA TRP A 466 25.49 9.51 -1.66
C TRP A 466 25.98 8.26 -0.93
N PRO A 467 26.42 8.39 0.35
CA PRO A 467 26.91 7.26 1.13
C PRO A 467 25.81 6.26 1.45
N TRP A 468 26.22 5.05 1.82
CA TRP A 468 25.35 4.05 2.43
C TRP A 468 24.76 4.60 3.73
N THR A 469 23.44 4.68 3.79
CA THR A 469 22.71 5.39 4.85
C THR A 469 21.92 4.42 5.70
N VAL A 470 22.09 4.51 7.02
CA VAL A 470 21.45 3.64 8.00
C VAL A 470 20.21 4.34 8.57
N VAL A 471 19.06 3.69 8.45
CA VAL A 471 17.84 4.11 9.18
C VAL A 471 17.94 3.53 10.59
N THR A 472 18.16 4.38 11.58
CA THR A 472 18.39 3.93 12.97
C THR A 472 17.10 3.67 13.73
N MET A 473 17.18 2.95 14.86
CA MET A 473 16.02 2.67 15.71
C MET A 473 15.43 3.94 16.34
N GLU A 474 16.25 4.95 16.60
CA GLU A 474 15.85 6.23 17.18
C GLU A 474 14.86 6.98 16.27
N VAL A 475 15.06 6.89 14.95
CA VAL A 475 14.18 7.54 13.97
C VAL A 475 13.05 6.63 13.47
N ARG A 476 12.95 5.39 13.96
CA ARG A 476 11.97 4.40 13.49
C ARG A 476 10.53 4.94 13.48
N SER A 477 10.11 5.63 14.55
CA SER A 477 8.75 6.18 14.64
C SER A 477 8.51 7.25 13.58
N ALA A 478 9.44 8.19 13.42
CA ALA A 478 9.35 9.23 12.41
C ALA A 478 9.38 8.66 10.97
N TYR A 479 10.21 7.64 10.74
CA TYR A 479 10.30 6.93 9.46
C TYR A 479 8.96 6.26 9.09
N MET A 480 8.36 5.50 10.01
CA MET A 480 7.08 4.84 9.77
C MET A 480 5.94 5.85 9.57
N GLN A 481 5.91 6.92 10.36
CA GLN A 481 4.93 7.99 10.23
C GLN A 481 5.07 8.72 8.89
N ALA A 482 6.29 9.02 8.46
CA ALA A 482 6.54 9.69 7.18
C ALA A 482 6.06 8.84 5.98
N LEU A 483 6.26 7.52 6.02
CA LEU A 483 5.75 6.60 4.99
C LEU A 483 4.22 6.48 5.03
N ASP A 484 3.59 6.52 6.21
CA ASP A 484 2.13 6.50 6.33
C ASP A 484 1.51 7.79 5.76
N VAL A 485 2.08 8.97 6.07
CA VAL A 485 1.68 10.26 5.50
C VAL A 485 1.84 10.26 3.97
N ALA A 486 2.96 9.74 3.45
CA ALA A 486 3.16 9.61 2.01
C ALA A 486 2.09 8.73 1.35
N SER A 487 1.74 7.61 1.99
CA SER A 487 0.77 6.64 1.46
C SER A 487 -0.67 7.16 1.51
N THR A 488 -1.04 7.89 2.56
CA THR A 488 -2.43 8.26 2.86
C THR A 488 -2.78 9.69 2.46
N GLU A 489 -1.80 10.60 2.49
CA GLU A 489 -1.99 12.03 2.24
C GLU A 489 -1.27 12.50 0.97
N GLN A 490 -0.56 11.59 0.29
CA GLN A 490 0.24 11.89 -0.93
C GLN A 490 1.28 12.99 -0.68
N ASN A 491 1.78 13.09 0.55
CA ASN A 491 2.81 14.03 0.96
C ASN A 491 4.11 13.31 1.30
N ILE A 492 5.07 13.32 0.36
CA ILE A 492 6.38 12.67 0.51
C ILE A 492 7.41 13.56 1.22
N VAL A 493 7.10 14.83 1.47
CA VAL A 493 8.05 15.79 2.04
C VAL A 493 8.64 15.34 3.38
N PRO A 494 7.83 14.85 4.36
CA PRO A 494 8.39 14.38 5.64
C PRO A 494 9.43 13.26 5.46
N PHE A 495 9.17 12.30 4.56
CA PHE A 495 10.12 11.22 4.28
C PHE A 495 11.37 11.74 3.56
N THR A 496 11.20 12.66 2.60
CA THR A 496 12.31 13.29 1.88
C THR A 496 13.26 14.02 2.84
N LEU A 497 12.72 14.81 3.75
CA LEU A 497 13.52 15.56 4.73
C LEU A 497 14.23 14.63 5.72
N LEU A 498 13.55 13.59 6.20
CA LEU A 498 14.15 12.59 7.09
C LEU A 498 15.31 11.88 6.40
N LEU A 499 15.11 11.40 5.17
CA LEU A 499 16.17 10.71 4.44
C LEU A 499 17.34 11.65 4.12
N ALA A 500 17.06 12.90 3.71
CA ALA A 500 18.08 13.91 3.48
C ALA A 500 18.93 14.16 4.74
N GLN A 501 18.30 14.26 5.91
CA GLN A 501 18.99 14.40 7.19
C GLN A 501 19.90 13.20 7.49
N LEU A 502 19.41 11.96 7.29
CA LEU A 502 20.19 10.75 7.52
C LEU A 502 21.40 10.68 6.58
N VAL A 503 21.20 11.01 5.30
CA VAL A 503 22.31 11.06 4.32
C VAL A 503 23.34 12.11 4.72
N GLN A 504 22.92 13.29 5.18
CA GLN A 504 23.85 14.34 5.63
C GLN A 504 24.69 13.87 6.83
N VAL A 505 24.07 13.20 7.82
CA VAL A 505 24.78 12.63 8.97
C VAL A 505 25.84 11.62 8.53
N GLU A 506 25.54 10.78 7.55
CA GLU A 506 26.53 9.82 7.04
C GLU A 506 27.65 10.51 6.22
N GLN A 507 27.33 11.58 5.48
CA GLN A 507 28.34 12.39 4.80
C GLN A 507 29.30 13.06 5.79
N ASP A 508 28.77 13.71 6.81
CA ASP A 508 29.56 14.38 7.85
C ASP A 508 30.49 13.41 8.57
N ARG A 509 30.04 12.17 8.82
CA ARG A 509 30.83 11.09 9.42
C ARG A 509 32.04 10.67 8.55
N LEU A 510 31.91 10.75 7.24
CA LEU A 510 32.99 10.37 6.31
C LEU A 510 34.06 11.46 6.13
N VAL A 511 33.77 12.68 6.57
CA VAL A 511 34.69 13.83 6.49
C VAL A 511 35.57 13.92 7.75
N VAL A 512 35.15 13.31 8.86
CA VAL A 512 35.92 13.21 10.13
C VAL A 512 36.85 12.01 10.13
#